data_f0f8d04129cf938adcd15bacb28d7542
#
_entry.id   f0f8d04129cf938adcd15bacb28d7542
#
_cell.length_a   1.000
_cell.length_b   1.000
_cell.length_c   1.000
_cell.angle_alpha   90.00
_cell.angle_beta   90.00
_cell.angle_gamma   90.00
#
_symmetry.space_group_name_H-M   'P 1'
#
loop_
_entity.id
_entity.type
_entity.pdbx_description
1 polymer ?
#
loop_
_entity_poly.entity_id
_entity_poly.type
_entity_poly.pdbx_seq_one_letter_code
_entity_poly.pdbx_strand_id
1 'polypeptide(L)'
;KVKEPTMIVMFGDHQPSLGADCDNLLFPHAGTPENDMTQYITPFSIWANYDIPDQTFDKLSINYLSSLIMKAANYQMTPYQEFLYELKDKYPVIGLYGCYDASGKYYQSVNDIDDADINTYRCLQYNNVFDSDRIPSLFYPEGKESK
;
A
#
# COMPACT_ATOMS: atom_id res chain seq x y z
N LYS A 1 -29.82 11.96 -3.73
CA LYS A 1 -28.62 12.02 -4.61
C LYS A 1 -27.66 13.04 -4.00
N VAL A 2 -26.44 12.61 -3.69
CA VAL A 2 -25.35 13.51 -3.28
C VAL A 2 -25.00 14.39 -4.48
N LYS A 3 -25.04 15.70 -4.30
CA LYS A 3 -24.76 16.69 -5.37
C LYS A 3 -23.33 17.20 -5.33
N GLU A 4 -22.71 17.12 -4.16
CA GLU A 4 -21.32 17.55 -3.96
C GLU A 4 -20.35 16.49 -4.50
N PRO A 5 -19.18 16.88 -5.02
CA PRO A 5 -18.15 15.93 -5.39
C PRO A 5 -17.84 14.99 -4.21
N THR A 6 -18.09 13.72 -4.40
CA THR A 6 -17.97 12.72 -3.33
C THR A 6 -17.21 11.52 -3.85
N MET A 7 -16.23 11.08 -3.06
CA MET A 7 -15.49 9.83 -3.28
C MET A 7 -15.75 8.90 -2.10
N ILE A 8 -15.92 7.63 -2.38
CA ILE A 8 -16.05 6.56 -1.38
C ILE A 8 -14.91 5.58 -1.61
N VAL A 9 -14.16 5.32 -0.55
CA VAL A 9 -13.10 4.30 -0.54
C VAL A 9 -13.53 3.21 0.42
N MET A 10 -13.60 1.99 -0.07
CA MET A 10 -13.89 0.80 0.73
C MET A 10 -12.70 -0.13 0.63
N PHE A 11 -12.25 -0.66 1.76
CA PHE A 11 -11.19 -1.66 1.83
C PHE A 11 -11.39 -2.56 3.05
N GLY A 12 -10.95 -3.81 2.94
CA GLY A 12 -10.83 -4.68 4.10
C GLY A 12 -9.55 -4.39 4.86
N ASP A 13 -9.64 -4.29 6.17
CA ASP A 13 -8.49 -4.12 7.07
C ASP A 13 -7.78 -5.47 7.30
N HIS A 14 -8.54 -6.55 7.43
CA HIS A 14 -8.07 -7.93 7.56
C HIS A 14 -9.18 -8.91 7.23
N GLN A 15 -8.82 -10.18 7.02
CA GLN A 15 -9.80 -11.27 6.94
C GLN A 15 -10.28 -11.66 8.34
N PRO A 16 -11.53 -12.17 8.48
CA PRO A 16 -12.03 -12.66 9.74
C PRO A 16 -11.23 -13.89 10.20
N SER A 17 -10.90 -13.96 11.48
CA SER A 17 -10.33 -15.18 12.08
C SER A 17 -11.45 -16.20 12.32
N LEU A 18 -11.45 -17.26 11.54
CA LEU A 18 -12.47 -18.30 11.57
C LEU A 18 -12.04 -19.56 12.34
N GLY A 19 -10.79 -19.56 12.83
CA GLY A 19 -10.18 -20.70 13.52
C GLY A 19 -9.47 -21.68 12.58
N ALA A 20 -8.56 -22.46 13.15
CA ALA A 20 -7.59 -23.28 12.40
C ALA A 20 -8.24 -24.26 11.38
N ASP A 21 -9.41 -24.82 11.67
CA ASP A 21 -10.08 -25.76 10.77
C ASP A 21 -10.56 -25.06 9.49
N CYS A 22 -11.12 -23.85 9.64
CA CYS A 22 -11.55 -23.05 8.50
C CYS A 22 -10.34 -22.47 7.74
N ASP A 23 -9.33 -22.01 8.45
CA ASP A 23 -8.12 -21.46 7.85
C ASP A 23 -7.39 -22.52 7.00
N ASN A 24 -7.30 -23.78 7.48
CA ASN A 24 -6.73 -24.88 6.72
C ASN A 24 -7.55 -25.25 5.46
N LEU A 25 -8.87 -25.06 5.52
CA LEU A 25 -9.73 -25.30 4.37
C LEU A 25 -9.62 -24.20 3.31
N LEU A 26 -9.55 -22.95 3.76
CA LEU A 26 -9.49 -21.78 2.87
C LEU A 26 -8.08 -21.56 2.30
N PHE A 27 -7.05 -21.91 3.07
CA PHE A 27 -5.64 -21.68 2.73
C PHE A 27 -4.84 -23.01 2.82
N PRO A 28 -5.17 -24.02 1.99
CA PRO A 28 -4.58 -25.35 2.09
C PRO A 28 -3.07 -25.40 1.83
N HIS A 29 -2.49 -24.31 1.31
CA HIS A 29 -1.07 -24.19 1.01
C HIS A 29 -0.33 -23.26 1.98
N ALA A 30 -0.94 -22.84 3.09
CA ALA A 30 -0.27 -22.11 4.14
C ALA A 30 0.94 -22.91 4.69
N GLY A 31 1.94 -22.20 5.20
CA GLY A 31 3.15 -22.80 5.77
C GLY A 31 4.43 -22.43 5.04
N THR A 32 4.35 -21.59 4.01
CA THR A 32 5.49 -20.83 3.49
C THR A 32 5.17 -19.33 3.54
N PRO A 33 6.14 -18.44 3.79
CA PRO A 33 5.88 -17.00 3.86
C PRO A 33 5.12 -16.47 2.65
N GLU A 34 5.41 -16.97 1.45
CA GLU A 34 4.72 -16.57 0.23
C GLU A 34 3.24 -16.98 0.23
N ASN A 35 2.94 -18.21 0.61
CA ASN A 35 1.56 -18.69 0.67
C ASN A 35 0.79 -18.06 1.83
N ASP A 36 1.47 -17.78 2.95
CA ASP A 36 0.87 -17.14 4.11
C ASP A 36 0.38 -15.72 3.78
N MET A 37 0.97 -15.04 2.79
CA MET A 37 0.48 -13.73 2.31
C MET A 37 -0.97 -13.80 1.82
N THR A 38 -1.44 -14.95 1.32
CA THR A 38 -2.82 -15.10 0.81
C THR A 38 -3.88 -14.88 1.88
N GLN A 39 -3.55 -15.14 3.15
CA GLN A 39 -4.43 -14.92 4.30
C GLN A 39 -4.65 -13.44 4.61
N TYR A 40 -3.83 -12.55 4.04
CA TYR A 40 -3.89 -11.11 4.27
C TYR A 40 -4.43 -10.32 3.07
N ILE A 41 -4.91 -11.03 2.03
CA ILE A 41 -5.49 -10.39 0.86
C ILE A 41 -6.91 -9.96 1.19
N THR A 42 -7.18 -8.67 1.03
CA THR A 42 -8.51 -8.08 1.17
C THR A 42 -8.82 -7.22 -0.06
N PRO A 43 -10.09 -7.11 -0.47
CA PRO A 43 -10.46 -6.27 -1.58
C PRO A 43 -10.44 -4.79 -1.19
N PHE A 44 -10.20 -3.92 -2.16
CA PHE A 44 -10.50 -2.51 -2.04
C PHE A 44 -11.21 -1.99 -3.29
N SER A 45 -11.95 -0.91 -3.15
CA SER A 45 -12.54 -0.18 -4.26
C SER A 45 -12.59 1.31 -3.98
N ILE A 46 -12.43 2.11 -5.04
CA ILE A 46 -12.58 3.56 -5.02
C ILE A 46 -13.69 3.89 -6.00
N TRP A 47 -14.71 4.58 -5.52
CA TRP A 47 -15.82 5.07 -6.31
C TRP A 47 -15.99 6.58 -6.14
N ALA A 48 -16.35 7.28 -7.21
CA ALA A 48 -16.69 8.68 -7.13
C ALA A 48 -17.96 8.98 -7.94
N ASN A 49 -18.65 10.07 -7.59
CA ASN A 49 -19.77 10.61 -8.36
C ASN A 49 -19.33 11.60 -9.47
N TYR A 50 -18.04 11.64 -9.74
CA TYR A 50 -17.37 12.39 -10.79
C TYR A 50 -16.32 11.50 -11.49
N ASP A 51 -15.82 11.94 -12.62
CA ASP A 51 -14.88 11.15 -13.42
C ASP A 51 -13.55 10.97 -12.70
N ILE A 52 -13.17 9.72 -12.50
CA ILE A 52 -11.86 9.28 -12.00
C ILE A 52 -11.26 8.24 -12.96
N PRO A 53 -9.94 8.08 -13.02
CA PRO A 53 -9.33 7.03 -13.83
C PRO A 53 -9.85 5.64 -13.46
N ASP A 54 -10.28 4.86 -14.46
CA ASP A 54 -10.62 3.45 -14.26
C ASP A 54 -9.33 2.63 -14.21
N GLN A 55 -9.09 1.99 -13.08
CA GLN A 55 -7.87 1.22 -12.80
C GLN A 55 -8.21 -0.08 -12.07
N THR A 56 -7.52 -1.14 -12.44
CA THR A 56 -7.62 -2.45 -11.78
C THR A 56 -6.23 -2.93 -11.39
N PHE A 57 -6.10 -3.44 -10.18
CA PHE A 57 -4.87 -4.02 -9.65
C PHE A 57 -5.13 -5.48 -9.27
N ASP A 58 -4.29 -6.38 -9.77
CA ASP A 58 -4.34 -7.79 -9.37
C ASP A 58 -3.92 -7.95 -7.91
N LYS A 59 -2.79 -7.33 -7.56
CA LYS A 59 -2.24 -7.26 -6.20
C LYS A 59 -1.68 -5.88 -5.95
N LEU A 60 -1.97 -5.33 -4.78
CA LEU A 60 -1.41 -4.03 -4.37
C LEU A 60 -1.36 -3.95 -2.84
N SER A 61 -0.23 -3.53 -2.30
CA SER A 61 -0.11 -3.30 -0.86
C SER A 61 -0.88 -2.07 -0.41
N ILE A 62 -1.46 -2.15 0.78
CA ILE A 62 -2.29 -1.08 1.36
C ILE A 62 -1.52 0.23 1.62
N ASN A 63 -0.19 0.16 1.78
CA ASN A 63 0.67 1.34 1.92
C ASN A 63 0.60 2.31 0.73
N TYR A 64 0.15 1.84 -0.44
CA TYR A 64 -0.04 2.67 -1.63
C TYR A 64 -1.43 3.30 -1.74
N LEU A 65 -2.39 2.84 -0.93
CA LEU A 65 -3.80 3.23 -1.07
C LEU A 65 -4.02 4.74 -0.90
N SER A 66 -3.32 5.38 0.04
CA SER A 66 -3.42 6.83 0.24
C SER A 66 -2.98 7.61 -1.00
N SER A 67 -1.88 7.19 -1.64
CA SER A 67 -1.37 7.83 -2.87
C SER A 67 -2.33 7.66 -4.05
N LEU A 68 -2.96 6.48 -4.17
CA LEU A 68 -4.00 6.24 -5.17
C LEU A 68 -5.22 7.13 -4.97
N ILE A 69 -5.68 7.28 -3.73
CA ILE A 69 -6.81 8.15 -3.38
C ILE A 69 -6.50 9.60 -3.74
N MET A 70 -5.34 10.11 -3.35
CA MET A 70 -4.92 11.49 -3.63
C MET A 70 -4.82 11.72 -5.15
N LYS A 71 -4.26 10.77 -5.89
CA LYS A 71 -4.17 10.83 -7.35
C LYS A 71 -5.54 10.83 -8.01
N ALA A 72 -6.43 9.90 -7.62
CA ALA A 72 -7.78 9.80 -8.16
C ALA A 72 -8.64 11.03 -7.85
N ALA A 73 -8.47 11.61 -6.68
CA ALA A 73 -9.15 12.83 -6.26
C ALA A 73 -8.53 14.12 -6.85
N ASN A 74 -7.44 14.00 -7.60
CA ASN A 74 -6.67 15.13 -8.14
C ASN A 74 -6.21 16.12 -7.04
N TYR A 75 -5.82 15.59 -5.87
CA TYR A 75 -5.23 16.37 -4.79
C TYR A 75 -3.71 16.36 -4.90
N GLN A 76 -3.11 17.44 -4.37
CA GLN A 76 -1.66 17.53 -4.25
C GLN A 76 -1.15 16.44 -3.30
N MET A 77 -0.22 15.64 -3.78
CA MET A 77 0.48 14.64 -2.99
C MET A 77 1.70 15.26 -2.30
N THR A 78 2.07 14.69 -1.16
CA THR A 78 3.38 14.96 -0.54
C THR A 78 4.48 14.26 -1.33
N PRO A 79 5.76 14.69 -1.22
CA PRO A 79 6.86 13.99 -1.89
C PRO A 79 6.91 12.49 -1.55
N TYR A 80 6.58 12.12 -0.31
CA TYR A 80 6.49 10.72 0.09
C TYR A 80 5.35 9.97 -0.63
N GLN A 81 4.19 10.59 -0.79
CA GLN A 81 3.06 9.99 -1.52
C GLN A 81 3.36 9.88 -3.02
N GLU A 82 4.04 10.86 -3.62
CA GLU A 82 4.50 10.79 -5.02
C GLU A 82 5.46 9.63 -5.21
N PHE A 83 6.47 9.52 -4.34
CA PHE A 83 7.39 8.40 -4.35
C PHE A 83 6.68 7.04 -4.23
N LEU A 84 5.72 6.88 -3.32
CA LEU A 84 4.94 5.65 -3.19
C LEU A 84 4.10 5.37 -4.44
N TYR A 85 3.54 6.42 -5.05
CA TYR A 85 2.74 6.27 -6.26
C TYR A 85 3.57 5.75 -7.44
N GLU A 86 4.85 6.10 -7.54
CA GLU A 86 5.78 5.58 -8.54
C GLU A 86 6.30 4.18 -8.17
N LEU A 87 6.63 3.97 -6.89
CA LEU A 87 7.19 2.71 -6.40
C LEU A 87 6.25 1.52 -6.65
N LYS A 88 4.91 1.71 -6.57
CA LYS A 88 3.92 0.67 -6.79
C LYS A 88 4.03 -0.02 -8.15
N ASP A 89 4.50 0.69 -9.17
CA ASP A 89 4.63 0.15 -10.52
C ASP A 89 5.84 -0.78 -10.65
N LYS A 90 6.81 -0.65 -9.76
CA LYS A 90 8.03 -1.47 -9.70
C LYS A 90 7.92 -2.60 -8.67
N TYR A 91 7.31 -2.30 -7.53
CA TYR A 91 7.09 -3.22 -6.42
C TYR A 91 5.64 -3.12 -5.92
N PRO A 92 4.68 -3.72 -6.61
CA PRO A 92 3.26 -3.59 -6.25
C PRO A 92 2.91 -4.17 -4.89
N VAL A 93 3.72 -5.11 -4.40
CA VAL A 93 3.51 -5.72 -3.09
C VAL A 93 4.75 -5.56 -2.23
N ILE A 94 4.60 -4.85 -1.11
CA ILE A 94 5.58 -4.77 -0.03
C ILE A 94 4.82 -5.04 1.28
N GLY A 95 5.06 -6.18 1.88
CA GLY A 95 4.36 -6.64 3.08
C GLY A 95 5.28 -7.30 4.10
N LEU A 96 4.69 -7.66 5.23
CA LEU A 96 5.41 -8.30 6.34
C LEU A 96 5.95 -9.68 5.96
N TYR A 97 5.21 -10.41 5.12
CA TYR A 97 5.54 -11.78 4.71
C TYR A 97 6.27 -11.85 3.37
N GLY A 98 6.66 -10.71 2.81
CA GLY A 98 7.44 -10.63 1.58
C GLY A 98 6.99 -9.53 0.63
N CYS A 99 7.62 -9.53 -0.53
CA CYS A 99 7.42 -8.54 -1.57
C CYS A 99 7.31 -9.23 -2.93
N TYR A 100 6.57 -8.58 -3.85
CA TYR A 100 6.59 -8.93 -5.27
C TYR A 100 7.05 -7.73 -6.08
N ASP A 101 7.92 -7.96 -7.06
CA ASP A 101 8.20 -6.97 -8.09
C ASP A 101 7.17 -7.04 -9.23
N ALA A 102 7.27 -6.11 -10.17
CA ALA A 102 6.37 -6.01 -11.32
C ALA A 102 6.45 -7.21 -12.27
N SER A 103 7.51 -8.02 -12.20
CA SER A 103 7.62 -9.27 -12.96
C SER A 103 6.91 -10.45 -12.29
N GLY A 104 6.43 -10.26 -11.05
CA GLY A 104 5.84 -11.31 -10.22
C GLY A 104 6.87 -12.13 -9.45
N LYS A 105 8.13 -11.70 -9.39
CA LYS A 105 9.14 -12.37 -8.60
C LYS A 105 8.94 -12.08 -7.12
N TYR A 106 8.91 -13.13 -6.33
CA TYR A 106 8.80 -13.08 -4.88
C TYR A 106 10.17 -12.89 -4.20
N TYR A 107 10.18 -12.07 -3.16
CA TYR A 107 11.29 -11.86 -2.22
C TYR A 107 10.76 -12.01 -0.80
N GLN A 108 11.46 -12.76 0.04
CA GLN A 108 11.02 -12.99 1.41
C GLN A 108 11.06 -11.72 2.27
N SER A 109 11.94 -10.79 1.95
CA SER A 109 12.11 -9.51 2.65
C SER A 109 12.49 -8.40 1.71
N VAL A 110 12.12 -7.15 2.03
CA VAL A 110 12.67 -5.95 1.37
C VAL A 110 14.19 -5.87 1.47
N ASN A 111 14.79 -6.54 2.46
CA ASN A 111 16.24 -6.58 2.63
C ASN A 111 16.95 -7.45 1.59
N ASP A 112 16.21 -8.33 0.91
CA ASP A 112 16.74 -9.21 -0.13
C ASP A 112 16.77 -8.54 -1.50
N ILE A 113 16.30 -7.29 -1.58
CA ILE A 113 16.19 -6.51 -2.80
C ILE A 113 17.30 -5.46 -2.83
N ASP A 114 18.28 -5.65 -3.74
CA ASP A 114 19.32 -4.65 -4.01
C ASP A 114 18.85 -3.67 -5.09
N ASP A 115 18.08 -2.67 -4.66
CA ASP A 115 17.50 -1.65 -5.54
C ASP A 115 17.47 -0.30 -4.82
N ALA A 116 17.81 0.78 -5.54
CA ALA A 116 17.90 2.12 -5.00
C ALA A 116 16.55 2.64 -4.47
N ASP A 117 15.44 2.31 -5.15
CA ASP A 117 14.11 2.74 -4.72
C ASP A 117 13.67 2.01 -3.45
N ILE A 118 14.00 0.74 -3.31
CA ILE A 118 13.75 -0.01 -2.07
C ILE A 118 14.60 0.52 -0.91
N ASN A 119 15.85 0.88 -1.16
CA ASN A 119 16.69 1.52 -0.15
C ASN A 119 16.12 2.88 0.26
N THR A 120 15.66 3.67 -0.70
CA THR A 120 14.97 4.95 -0.43
C THR A 120 13.69 4.72 0.37
N TYR A 121 12.86 3.74 -0.01
CA TYR A 121 11.65 3.38 0.75
C TYR A 121 11.97 3.07 2.21
N ARG A 122 12.98 2.25 2.47
CA ARG A 122 13.41 1.90 3.84
C ARG A 122 13.86 3.13 4.65
N CYS A 123 14.65 4.01 4.02
CA CYS A 123 15.08 5.26 4.66
C CYS A 123 13.89 6.17 4.99
N LEU A 124 12.94 6.31 4.06
CA LEU A 124 11.73 7.11 4.27
C LEU A 124 10.84 6.52 5.37
N GLN A 125 10.67 5.19 5.43
CA GLN A 125 9.95 4.52 6.50
C GLN A 125 10.61 4.77 7.86
N TYR A 126 11.93 4.62 7.94
CA TYR A 126 12.67 4.89 9.16
C TYR A 126 12.51 6.35 9.60
N ASN A 127 12.73 7.31 8.68
CA ASN A 127 12.59 8.74 8.97
C ASN A 127 11.16 9.10 9.41
N ASN A 128 10.14 8.48 8.82
CA ASN A 128 8.75 8.75 9.18
C ASN A 128 8.38 8.28 10.60
N VAL A 129 8.90 7.14 11.04
CA VAL A 129 8.40 6.43 12.23
C VAL A 129 9.36 6.50 13.42
N PHE A 130 10.67 6.42 13.17
CA PHE A 130 11.67 6.19 14.21
C PHE A 130 12.69 7.32 14.36
N ASP A 131 12.90 8.12 13.32
CA ASP A 131 13.94 9.15 13.32
C ASP A 131 13.55 10.33 14.21
N SER A 132 14.45 10.75 15.11
CA SER A 132 14.29 11.98 15.88
C SER A 132 14.43 13.24 15.03
N ASP A 133 15.18 13.15 13.93
CA ASP A 133 15.41 14.22 12.97
C ASP A 133 14.50 14.07 11.73
N ARG A 134 13.23 13.83 11.99
CA ARG A 134 12.21 13.68 10.95
C ARG A 134 12.20 14.90 10.02
N ILE A 135 12.04 14.66 8.73
CA ILE A 135 11.96 15.69 7.68
C ILE A 135 10.47 15.95 7.36
N PRO A 136 9.80 16.93 8.02
CA PRO A 136 8.36 17.12 7.89
C PRO A 136 7.89 17.38 6.46
N SER A 137 8.68 18.12 5.66
CA SER A 137 8.35 18.46 4.27
C SER A 137 8.16 17.26 3.35
N LEU A 138 8.68 16.08 3.71
CA LEU A 138 8.46 14.86 2.95
C LEU A 138 7.07 14.26 3.17
N PHE A 139 6.47 14.48 4.34
CA PHE A 139 5.28 13.77 4.82
C PHE A 139 4.05 14.66 4.99
N TYR A 140 4.23 15.97 5.01
CA TYR A 140 3.14 16.94 5.17
C TYR A 140 3.07 17.89 3.98
N PRO A 141 1.87 18.31 3.58
CA PRO A 141 1.71 19.38 2.61
C PRO A 141 2.39 20.68 3.10
N GLU A 142 2.93 21.46 2.18
CA GLU A 142 3.53 22.75 2.51
C GLU A 142 2.61 23.62 3.37
N GLY A 143 3.15 24.20 4.43
CA GLY A 143 2.44 25.08 5.35
C GLY A 143 1.73 24.39 6.52
N LYS A 144 1.85 23.07 6.67
CA LYS A 144 1.35 22.34 7.86
C LYS A 144 2.51 21.67 8.59
N GLU A 145 3.13 22.39 9.51
CA GLU A 145 4.00 21.74 10.50
C GLU A 145 3.15 20.91 11.47
N SER A 146 3.65 19.70 11.78
CA SER A 146 3.06 18.88 12.85
C SER A 146 3.18 19.65 14.18
N LYS A 147 2.05 19.93 14.79
CA LYS A 147 2.01 20.40 16.18
C LYS A 147 2.33 19.24 17.12
#